data_c9930d239cd342369f392913c2a4f19d
#
_entry.id   c9930d239cd342369f392913c2a4f19d
#
_cell.length_a   1.000
_cell.length_b   1.000
_cell.length_c   1.000
_cell.angle_alpha   90.00
_cell.angle_beta   90.00
_cell.angle_gamma   90.00
#
_symmetry.space_group_name_H-M   'P 1'
#
loop_
_entity.id
_entity.type
_entity.pdbx_description
1 polymer ?
#
loop_
_entity_poly.entity_id
_entity_poly.type
_entity_poly.pdbx_seq_one_letter_code
_entity_poly.pdbx_strand_id
1 'polypeptide(L)'
;MKNGLTLVVVAFAVCGTGTLLALGAVSAQESQKLMVKFENDRVRVLELRLKPGESEELHSHPEYLLYALTNYRVRNTAADGTSKVFERKAGDVFWGEPITHKGENVGDTEVRALIVELKQR
;
A
#
# COMPACT_ATOMS: atom_id res chain seq x y z
N MET A 1 5.82 -66.05 -15.04
CA MET A 1 4.98 -65.52 -14.45
C MET A 1 5.35 -64.47 -13.75
N LYS A 2 4.91 -63.55 -13.70
CA LYS A 2 5.01 -62.54 -13.08
C LYS A 2 5.36 -61.52 -13.29
N ASN A 3 4.90 -60.72 -13.35
CA ASN A 3 4.32 -59.78 -12.91
C ASN A 3 4.94 -58.73 -12.51
N GLY A 4 5.17 -58.01 -13.20
CA GLY A 4 5.51 -56.86 -13.18
C GLY A 4 4.60 -55.87 -12.94
N LEU A 5 4.40 -55.52 -11.99
CA LEU A 5 3.64 -54.54 -11.75
C LEU A 5 4.24 -53.38 -11.51
N THR A 6 4.20 -52.66 -12.22
CA THR A 6 4.37 -51.53 -12.22
C THR A 6 3.70 -50.55 -11.69
N LEU A 7 4.23 -49.93 -11.10
CA LEU A 7 3.83 -48.92 -10.57
C LEU A 7 4.09 -47.75 -11.02
N VAL A 8 3.38 -47.30 -11.36
CA VAL A 8 3.06 -46.24 -11.68
C VAL A 8 2.64 -45.36 -10.76
N VAL A 9 3.22 -44.60 -10.55
CA VAL A 9 2.84 -43.71 -9.94
C VAL A 9 3.31 -42.65 -9.99
N VAL A 10 2.76 -42.02 -10.07
CA VAL A 10 2.38 -41.12 -9.35
C VAL A 10 3.06 -39.99 -9.21
N ALA A 11 3.29 -39.59 -10.17
CA ALA A 11 3.89 -38.42 -10.22
C ALA A 11 3.09 -37.27 -10.16
N PHE A 12 2.15 -37.27 -9.60
CA PHE A 12 1.25 -36.34 -9.79
C PHE A 12 1.00 -35.26 -8.99
N ALA A 13 1.45 -35.25 -8.03
CA ALA A 13 0.95 -34.40 -7.07
C ALA A 13 1.54 -33.13 -6.93
N VAL A 14 2.38 -32.79 -7.76
CA VAL A 14 3.17 -31.71 -7.41
C VAL A 14 2.85 -30.43 -7.96
N CYS A 15 2.00 -30.39 -8.78
CA CYS A 15 1.80 -29.17 -9.49
C CYS A 15 0.94 -28.15 -8.90
N GLY A 16 0.38 -28.41 -7.84
CA GLY A 16 -0.61 -27.48 -7.38
C GLY A 16 -0.19 -26.43 -6.40
N THR A 17 0.95 -26.57 -5.84
CA THR A 17 1.23 -25.74 -4.68
C THR A 17 2.02 -24.49 -4.96
N GLY A 18 2.62 -24.42 -6.04
CA GLY A 18 3.45 -23.26 -6.35
C GLY A 18 2.69 -21.99 -6.63
N THR A 19 1.49 -22.12 -7.11
CA THR A 19 0.76 -20.95 -7.53
C THR A 19 0.14 -20.18 -6.38
N LEU A 20 -0.20 -20.85 -5.33
CA LEU A 20 -0.77 -20.18 -4.18
C LEU A 20 0.24 -19.34 -3.41
N LEU A 21 1.49 -19.76 -3.40
CA LEU A 21 2.53 -19.00 -2.69
C LEU A 21 2.83 -17.67 -3.37
N ALA A 22 2.68 -17.60 -4.66
CA ALA A 22 2.91 -16.37 -5.39
C ALA A 22 1.83 -15.31 -5.13
N LEU A 23 0.58 -15.73 -4.99
CA LEU A 23 -0.51 -14.81 -4.68
C LEU A 23 -0.42 -14.24 -3.26
N GLY A 24 0.05 -15.04 -2.31
CA GLY A 24 0.24 -14.56 -0.95
C GLY A 24 1.36 -13.53 -0.83
N ALA A 25 2.40 -13.64 -1.63
CA ALA A 25 3.50 -12.70 -1.61
C ALA A 25 3.12 -11.33 -2.18
N VAL A 26 2.25 -11.26 -3.17
CA VAL A 26 1.81 -10.00 -3.75
C VAL A 26 0.96 -9.21 -2.76
N SER A 27 0.07 -9.85 -2.05
CA SER A 27 -0.77 -9.16 -1.09
C SER A 27 0.00 -8.64 0.13
N ALA A 28 1.07 -9.31 0.54
CA ALA A 28 1.93 -8.85 1.62
C ALA A 28 2.75 -7.61 1.25
N GLN A 29 3.08 -7.44 -0.01
CA GLN A 29 3.86 -6.31 -0.48
C GLN A 29 3.04 -5.02 -0.59
N GLU A 30 1.76 -5.12 -0.93
CA GLU A 30 0.87 -3.97 -1.00
C GLU A 30 0.56 -3.38 0.37
N SER A 31 0.49 -4.20 1.40
CA SER A 31 0.21 -3.74 2.76
C SER A 31 1.35 -2.97 3.42
N GLN A 32 2.54 -2.93 2.80
CA GLN A 32 3.70 -2.24 3.38
C GLN A 32 3.79 -0.75 3.03
N LYS A 33 3.00 -0.27 2.08
CA LYS A 33 3.05 1.13 1.64
C LYS A 33 2.36 2.08 2.60
N LEU A 34 1.29 1.61 3.22
CA LEU A 34 0.52 2.35 4.20
C LEU A 34 0.30 1.49 5.43
N MET A 35 1.02 1.79 6.50
CA MET A 35 1.03 0.95 7.71
C MET A 35 0.37 1.64 8.87
N VAL A 36 -0.51 0.92 9.57
CA VAL A 36 -1.08 1.41 10.83
C VAL A 36 0.00 1.36 11.91
N LYS A 37 0.31 2.52 12.48
CA LYS A 37 1.30 2.68 13.56
C LYS A 37 0.64 2.76 14.93
N PHE A 38 -0.55 3.30 14.97
CA PHE A 38 -1.33 3.46 16.20
C PHE A 38 -2.80 3.63 15.86
N GLU A 39 -3.67 3.12 16.69
CA GLU A 39 -5.11 3.30 16.54
C GLU A 39 -5.82 3.24 17.88
N ASN A 40 -6.78 4.12 18.10
CA ASN A 40 -7.71 4.10 19.21
C ASN A 40 -9.09 4.55 18.73
N ASP A 41 -9.99 4.86 19.64
CA ASP A 41 -11.35 5.29 19.32
C ASP A 41 -11.44 6.70 18.71
N ARG A 42 -10.36 7.48 18.74
CA ARG A 42 -10.34 8.87 18.27
C ARG A 42 -9.52 9.07 17.01
N VAL A 43 -8.41 8.36 16.87
CA VAL A 43 -7.49 8.55 15.76
C VAL A 43 -6.96 7.22 15.23
N ARG A 44 -6.56 7.23 13.97
CA ARG A 44 -5.75 6.21 13.35
C ARG A 44 -4.51 6.86 12.74
N VAL A 45 -3.34 6.44 13.18
CA VAL A 45 -2.07 6.96 12.69
C VAL A 45 -1.48 5.97 11.71
N LEU A 46 -1.24 6.43 10.49
CA LEU A 46 -0.66 5.67 9.40
C LEU A 46 0.72 6.23 9.06
N GLU A 47 1.62 5.37 8.65
CA GLU A 47 2.87 5.78 8.00
C GLU A 47 2.79 5.40 6.53
N LEU A 48 2.93 6.40 5.66
CA LEU A 48 3.03 6.22 4.22
C LEU A 48 4.50 6.12 3.80
N ARG A 49 4.80 5.14 2.95
CA ARG A 49 6.11 4.97 2.30
C ARG A 49 5.93 4.61 0.83
N LEU A 50 6.47 5.43 -0.05
CA LEU A 50 6.50 5.15 -1.49
C LEU A 50 7.90 5.45 -2.02
N LYS A 51 8.53 4.48 -2.61
CA LYS A 51 9.76 4.69 -3.38
C LYS A 51 9.46 5.44 -4.68
N PRO A 52 10.45 6.08 -5.31
CA PRO A 52 10.23 6.71 -6.61
C PRO A 52 9.55 5.77 -7.60
N GLY A 53 8.47 6.25 -8.23
CA GLY A 53 7.68 5.50 -9.19
C GLY A 53 6.60 4.60 -8.59
N GLU A 54 6.57 4.38 -7.28
CA GLU A 54 5.53 3.61 -6.63
C GLU A 54 4.25 4.41 -6.46
N SER A 55 3.12 3.72 -6.50
CA SER A 55 1.79 4.27 -6.26
C SER A 55 1.01 3.45 -5.25
N GLU A 56 0.04 4.10 -4.63
CA GLU A 56 -0.96 3.47 -3.79
C GLU A 56 -2.15 3.02 -4.63
N GLU A 57 -2.93 2.10 -4.09
CA GLU A 57 -4.25 1.80 -4.61
C GLU A 57 -5.24 2.92 -4.23
N LEU A 58 -6.34 3.00 -4.95
CA LEU A 58 -7.40 3.95 -4.63
C LEU A 58 -7.96 3.65 -3.24
N HIS A 59 -7.96 4.64 -2.36
CA HIS A 59 -8.41 4.51 -0.98
C HIS A 59 -9.03 5.81 -0.48
N SER A 60 -9.67 5.76 0.68
CA SER A 60 -10.34 6.91 1.28
C SER A 60 -9.76 7.24 2.64
N HIS A 61 -9.70 8.53 2.94
CA HIS A 61 -9.41 9.07 4.26
C HIS A 61 -10.59 9.90 4.76
N PRO A 62 -10.91 9.87 6.05
CA PRO A 62 -11.70 10.91 6.69
C PRO A 62 -10.87 12.20 6.79
N GLU A 63 -11.29 13.17 7.55
CA GLU A 63 -10.42 14.31 7.90
C GLU A 63 -9.12 13.81 8.52
N TYR A 64 -8.01 14.41 8.13
CA TYR A 64 -6.71 13.99 8.61
C TYR A 64 -5.70 15.13 8.67
N LEU A 65 -4.67 14.92 9.50
CA LEU A 65 -3.48 15.75 9.51
C LEU A 65 -2.33 14.93 8.91
N LEU A 66 -1.59 15.52 7.99
CA LEU A 66 -0.40 14.89 7.42
C LEU A 66 0.84 15.64 7.90
N TYR A 67 1.86 14.89 8.33
CA TYR A 67 3.18 15.39 8.67
C TYR A 67 4.22 14.76 7.74
N ALA A 68 4.89 15.56 6.92
CA ALA A 68 5.91 15.09 6.00
C ALA A 68 7.21 14.78 6.75
N LEU A 69 7.73 13.56 6.59
CA LEU A 69 8.98 13.12 7.19
C LEU A 69 10.18 13.32 6.25
N THR A 70 9.93 13.41 4.96
CA THR A 70 10.96 13.60 3.93
C THR A 70 10.54 14.71 2.98
N ASN A 71 11.49 15.20 2.18
CA ASN A 71 11.16 16.04 1.04
C ASN A 71 10.65 15.10 -0.07
N TYR A 72 9.52 15.43 -0.68
CA TYR A 72 8.97 14.56 -1.73
C TYR A 72 8.06 15.30 -2.70
N ARG A 73 7.79 14.63 -3.81
CA ARG A 73 6.87 15.09 -4.84
C ARG A 73 5.90 13.97 -5.16
N VAL A 74 4.61 14.25 -4.97
CA VAL A 74 3.55 13.24 -5.13
C VAL A 74 2.46 13.76 -6.05
N ARG A 75 1.98 12.89 -6.94
CA ARG A 75 0.78 13.14 -7.71
C ARG A 75 -0.38 12.46 -7.02
N ASN A 76 -1.38 13.23 -6.63
CA ASN A 76 -2.63 12.70 -6.13
C ASN A 76 -3.66 12.69 -7.25
N THR A 77 -4.30 11.54 -7.44
CA THR A 77 -5.38 11.36 -8.40
C THR A 77 -6.66 11.04 -7.65
N ALA A 78 -7.68 11.88 -7.81
CA ALA A 78 -8.98 11.69 -7.20
C ALA A 78 -9.78 10.58 -7.90
N ALA A 79 -10.89 10.16 -7.28
CA ALA A 79 -11.74 9.10 -7.83
C ALA A 79 -12.33 9.43 -9.21
N ASP A 80 -12.52 10.71 -9.53
CA ASP A 80 -13.00 11.17 -10.84
C ASP A 80 -11.91 11.22 -11.91
N GLY A 81 -10.66 10.89 -11.57
CA GLY A 81 -9.53 10.89 -12.48
C GLY A 81 -8.75 12.20 -12.54
N THR A 82 -9.21 13.26 -11.90
CA THR A 82 -8.45 14.50 -11.84
C THR A 82 -7.20 14.32 -10.98
N SER A 83 -6.09 14.93 -11.39
CA SER A 83 -4.84 14.78 -10.65
C SER A 83 -4.14 16.10 -10.44
N LYS A 84 -3.38 16.18 -9.36
CA LYS A 84 -2.56 17.32 -8.98
C LYS A 84 -1.26 16.86 -8.35
N VAL A 85 -0.17 17.56 -8.67
CA VAL A 85 1.13 17.31 -8.10
C VAL A 85 1.38 18.26 -6.93
N PHE A 86 1.84 17.70 -5.83
CA PHE A 86 2.22 18.44 -4.64
C PHE A 86 3.68 18.20 -4.32
N GLU A 87 4.37 19.25 -3.89
CA GLU A 87 5.69 19.16 -3.29
C GLU A 87 5.57 19.40 -1.79
N ARG A 88 6.30 18.63 -1.01
CA ARG A 88 6.37 18.74 0.44
C ARG A 88 7.82 18.73 0.88
N LYS A 89 8.08 19.46 1.97
CA LYS A 89 9.36 19.44 2.64
C LYS A 89 9.22 18.73 3.97
N ALA A 90 10.26 18.07 4.42
CA ALA A 90 10.31 17.46 5.74
C ALA A 90 9.92 18.51 6.81
N GLY A 91 8.97 18.15 7.67
CA GLY A 91 8.42 19.05 8.67
C GLY A 91 7.15 19.80 8.26
N ASP A 92 6.75 19.73 6.98
CA ASP A 92 5.49 20.33 6.56
C ASP A 92 4.30 19.63 7.20
N VAL A 93 3.33 20.44 7.62
CA VAL A 93 2.05 19.98 8.16
C VAL A 93 0.94 20.40 7.22
N PHE A 94 0.03 19.48 6.95
CA PHE A 94 -1.08 19.72 6.06
C PHE A 94 -2.37 19.15 6.66
N TRP A 95 -3.45 19.94 6.59
CA TRP A 95 -4.79 19.46 6.92
C TRP A 95 -5.49 18.97 5.68
N GLY A 96 -6.02 17.76 5.73
CA GLY A 96 -6.76 17.15 4.63
C GLY A 96 -8.24 16.97 4.97
N GLU A 97 -9.08 17.41 4.06
CA GLU A 97 -10.51 17.11 4.08
C GLU A 97 -10.74 15.64 3.67
N PRO A 98 -11.91 15.06 3.96
CA PRO A 98 -12.23 13.73 3.50
C PRO A 98 -12.01 13.59 2.00
N ILE A 99 -11.31 12.54 1.58
CA ILE A 99 -10.93 12.36 0.19
C ILE A 99 -10.84 10.89 -0.17
N THR A 100 -11.20 10.57 -1.43
CA THR A 100 -10.91 9.29 -2.07
C THR A 100 -9.91 9.55 -3.17
N HIS A 101 -8.73 8.98 -3.05
CA HIS A 101 -7.63 9.23 -3.97
C HIS A 101 -6.62 8.08 -4.01
N LYS A 102 -5.65 8.21 -4.90
CA LYS A 102 -4.40 7.45 -4.88
C LYS A 102 -3.23 8.40 -5.05
N GLY A 103 -2.14 8.12 -4.35
CA GLY A 103 -0.89 8.84 -4.46
C GLY A 103 0.12 8.08 -5.33
N GLU A 104 0.93 8.82 -6.06
CA GLU A 104 2.06 8.29 -6.84
C GLU A 104 3.29 9.14 -6.57
N ASN A 105 4.40 8.51 -6.21
CA ASN A 105 5.67 9.22 -6.07
C ASN A 105 6.23 9.56 -7.45
N VAL A 106 6.15 10.82 -7.81
CA VAL A 106 6.68 11.34 -9.09
C VAL A 106 7.99 12.10 -8.92
N GLY A 107 8.58 12.03 -7.74
CA GLY A 107 9.90 12.59 -7.44
C GLY A 107 11.00 11.53 -7.47
N ASP A 108 12.17 11.94 -7.00
CA ASP A 108 13.38 11.12 -6.96
C ASP A 108 13.78 10.71 -5.53
N THR A 109 13.01 11.15 -4.54
CA THR A 109 13.20 10.80 -3.13
C THR A 109 12.03 9.96 -2.64
N GLU A 110 12.24 9.16 -1.59
CA GLU A 110 11.17 8.37 -0.97
C GLU A 110 10.14 9.28 -0.32
N VAL A 111 8.87 9.05 -0.60
CA VAL A 111 7.77 9.65 0.16
C VAL A 111 7.71 8.97 1.51
N ARG A 112 7.84 9.75 2.58
CA ARG A 112 7.53 9.30 3.93
C ARG A 112 6.71 10.35 4.63
N ALA A 113 5.58 9.96 5.16
CA ALA A 113 4.68 10.84 5.90
C ALA A 113 3.94 10.07 6.99
N LEU A 114 3.60 10.78 8.05
CA LEU A 114 2.61 10.33 9.02
C LEU A 114 1.27 10.96 8.68
N ILE A 115 0.23 10.15 8.71
CA ILE A 115 -1.14 10.56 8.47
C ILE A 115 -1.93 10.25 9.73
N VAL A 116 -2.50 11.27 10.35
CA VAL A 116 -3.35 11.12 11.53
C VAL A 116 -4.79 11.32 11.10
N GLU A 117 -5.50 10.24 10.91
CA GLU A 117 -6.92 10.27 10.58
C GLU A 117 -7.76 10.51 11.83
N LEU A 118 -8.74 11.38 11.73
CA LEU A 118 -9.66 11.68 12.81
C LEU A 118 -10.92 10.82 12.67
N LYS A 119 -11.21 10.06 13.70
CA LYS A 119 -12.44 9.26 13.72
C LYS A 119 -13.61 10.13 14.17
N GLN A 120 -14.71 10.03 13.44
CA GLN A 120 -15.93 10.69 13.84
C GLN A 120 -16.53 10.01 15.08
N ARG A 121 -17.07 10.79 15.99
CA ARG A 121 -17.77 10.28 17.16
C ARG A 121 -19.21 9.95 16.85
#